data_7726d9e967f73c6341350d3d5ae1a783
#
_entry.id   7726d9e967f73c6341350d3d5ae1a783
#
_cell.length_a   1.000
_cell.length_b   1.000
_cell.length_c   1.000
_cell.angle_alpha   90.00
_cell.angle_beta   90.00
_cell.angle_gamma   90.00
#
_symmetry.space_group_name_H-M   'P 1'
#
loop_
_entity.id
_entity.type
_entity.pdbx_description
1 polymer ?
#
loop_
_entity_poly.entity_id
_entity_poly.type
_entity_poly.pdbx_seq_one_letter_code
_entity_poly.pdbx_strand_id
1 'polypeptide(L)'
;LDAGITIAAPAKMIGALSALSGVVRVDPTSCPSAIESLLQDAGCSLSYGPDPCVLPKACKNSVEIAGTITAHLRDAGAMCEFLAWLDAQPADTLSEIDVVRALEGFRQATGALKDISFDTICGAGPNGAIIHYRVTEDSNRAVKPGDLLLIDSGGQYLDGTTDITRTVAMGDVGNAEKSAFTRVLQGMIAMSRIRWPAGLRGRDLDLAARQPLWMAGQDYPHGTGHGVGSFLSVHEGPQRLSRASGQVLKPGM
;
A
#
# COMPACT_ATOMS: atom_id res chain seq x y z
N LEU A 1 -16.52 0.24 25.23
CA LEU A 1 -16.01 -1.02 24.66
C LEU A 1 -15.41 -1.84 25.79
N ASP A 2 -16.18 -2.77 26.31
CA ASP A 2 -15.70 -3.69 27.34
C ASP A 2 -15.08 -4.93 26.66
N ALA A 3 -13.94 -4.71 26.01
CA ALA A 3 -13.17 -5.76 25.34
C ALA A 3 -12.06 -6.34 26.24
N GLY A 4 -12.03 -5.97 27.51
CA GLY A 4 -10.95 -6.35 28.43
C GLY A 4 -9.60 -5.71 28.10
N ILE A 5 -9.60 -4.64 27.27
CA ILE A 5 -8.40 -3.94 26.82
C ILE A 5 -8.23 -2.66 27.62
N THR A 6 -7.04 -2.45 28.19
CA THR A 6 -6.66 -1.21 28.85
C THR A 6 -5.84 -0.34 27.90
N ILE A 7 -6.27 0.89 27.70
CA ILE A 7 -5.53 1.87 26.90
C ILE A 7 -4.68 2.73 27.86
N ALA A 8 -3.40 2.86 27.57
CA ALA A 8 -2.46 3.67 28.34
C ALA A 8 -1.69 4.64 27.43
N ALA A 9 -1.26 5.76 28.00
CA ALA A 9 -0.40 6.70 27.28
C ALA A 9 0.95 6.03 26.91
N PRO A 10 1.54 6.31 25.74
CA PRO A 10 2.82 5.72 25.30
C PRO A 10 3.95 5.87 26.30
N ALA A 11 4.00 6.97 27.05
CA ALA A 11 5.01 7.22 28.10
C ALA A 11 4.98 6.17 29.23
N LYS A 12 3.89 5.42 29.40
CA LYS A 12 3.79 4.34 30.40
C LYS A 12 4.38 3.00 29.91
N MET A 13 4.75 2.90 28.64
CA MET A 13 5.19 1.63 28.02
C MET A 13 6.43 1.06 28.73
N ILE A 14 7.47 1.88 28.95
CA ILE A 14 8.71 1.44 29.59
C ILE A 14 8.42 0.87 31.00
N GLY A 15 7.67 1.60 31.83
CA GLY A 15 7.31 1.13 33.17
C GLY A 15 6.49 -0.15 33.17
N ALA A 16 5.57 -0.29 32.19
CA ALA A 16 4.78 -1.49 32.05
C ALA A 16 5.62 -2.72 31.63
N LEU A 17 6.57 -2.52 30.70
CA LEU A 17 7.49 -3.58 30.27
C LEU A 17 8.47 -3.96 31.38
N SER A 18 8.98 -2.99 32.14
CA SER A 18 9.89 -3.25 33.29
C SER A 18 9.20 -3.97 34.45
N ALA A 19 7.87 -4.00 34.52
CA ALA A 19 7.11 -4.72 35.53
C ALA A 19 6.79 -6.17 35.12
N LEU A 20 7.15 -6.58 33.90
CA LEU A 20 6.96 -7.95 33.43
C LEU A 20 7.95 -8.91 34.10
N SER A 21 7.56 -10.18 34.20
CA SER A 21 8.40 -11.27 34.71
C SER A 21 8.12 -12.56 33.94
N GLY A 22 9.02 -13.53 34.08
CA GLY A 22 8.87 -14.83 33.44
C GLY A 22 9.33 -14.85 31.99
N VAL A 23 8.68 -15.63 31.14
CA VAL A 23 9.05 -15.80 29.72
C VAL A 23 8.25 -14.86 28.84
N VAL A 24 8.94 -13.99 28.10
CA VAL A 24 8.35 -13.06 27.14
C VAL A 24 8.74 -13.48 25.73
N ARG A 25 7.73 -13.68 24.86
CA ARG A 25 7.98 -13.96 23.44
C ARG A 25 8.22 -12.65 22.68
N VAL A 26 9.29 -12.64 21.90
CA VAL A 26 9.65 -11.52 21.02
C VAL A 26 9.89 -12.02 19.59
N ASP A 27 9.47 -11.25 18.60
CA ASP A 27 9.76 -11.51 17.21
C ASP A 27 11.07 -10.81 16.83
N PRO A 28 12.16 -11.56 16.51
CA PRO A 28 13.45 -10.97 16.21
C PRO A 28 13.48 -10.12 14.94
N THR A 29 12.42 -10.21 14.10
CA THR A 29 12.33 -9.42 12.86
C THR A 29 11.70 -8.04 13.06
N SER A 30 11.00 -7.83 14.18
CA SER A 30 10.24 -6.61 14.44
C SER A 30 10.44 -6.01 15.83
N CYS A 31 10.93 -6.79 16.80
CA CYS A 31 11.18 -6.27 18.14
C CYS A 31 12.42 -5.37 18.16
N PRO A 32 12.30 -4.09 18.61
CA PRO A 32 13.48 -3.24 18.77
C PRO A 32 14.43 -3.80 19.83
N SER A 33 15.73 -3.74 19.57
CA SER A 33 16.76 -4.21 20.52
C SER A 33 16.67 -3.54 21.89
N ALA A 34 16.26 -2.27 21.95
CA ALA A 34 16.02 -1.56 23.19
C ALA A 34 14.92 -2.19 24.06
N ILE A 35 13.89 -2.78 23.44
CA ILE A 35 12.83 -3.51 24.14
C ILE A 35 13.36 -4.84 24.66
N GLU A 36 14.17 -5.55 23.87
CA GLU A 36 14.79 -6.79 24.33
C GLU A 36 15.68 -6.55 25.55
N SER A 37 16.56 -5.52 25.50
CA SER A 37 17.41 -5.15 26.63
C SER A 37 16.58 -4.78 27.85
N LEU A 38 15.53 -3.99 27.70
CA LEU A 38 14.66 -3.60 28.80
C LEU A 38 14.00 -4.80 29.49
N LEU A 39 13.53 -5.78 28.70
CA LEU A 39 12.93 -7.01 29.23
C LEU A 39 13.96 -7.89 29.96
N GLN A 40 15.19 -7.98 29.43
CA GLN A 40 16.28 -8.70 30.08
C GLN A 40 16.70 -8.04 31.41
N ASP A 41 16.81 -6.71 31.42
CA ASP A 41 17.12 -5.93 32.64
C ASP A 41 16.02 -6.08 33.71
N ALA A 42 14.76 -6.27 33.29
CA ALA A 42 13.64 -6.60 34.16
C ALA A 42 13.63 -8.06 34.66
N GLY A 43 14.61 -8.87 34.25
CA GLY A 43 14.73 -10.28 34.64
C GLY A 43 13.86 -11.25 33.85
N CYS A 44 13.30 -10.82 32.72
CA CYS A 44 12.54 -11.71 31.83
C CYS A 44 13.48 -12.64 31.04
N SER A 45 13.04 -13.87 30.80
CA SER A 45 13.64 -14.77 29.83
C SER A 45 12.98 -14.54 28.46
N LEU A 46 13.77 -14.33 27.39
CA LEU A 46 13.24 -14.10 26.07
C LEU A 46 13.05 -15.43 25.31
N SER A 47 11.88 -15.60 24.70
CA SER A 47 11.55 -16.68 23.77
C SER A 47 11.39 -16.09 22.38
N TYR A 48 12.25 -16.47 21.45
CA TYR A 48 12.22 -15.94 20.08
C TYR A 48 11.29 -16.73 19.18
N GLY A 49 10.51 -16.02 18.39
CA GLY A 49 9.63 -16.60 17.38
C GLY A 49 8.70 -15.56 16.75
N PRO A 50 8.00 -15.93 15.67
CA PRO A 50 7.10 -15.00 14.98
C PRO A 50 6.04 -14.40 15.92
N ASP A 51 5.71 -13.12 15.70
CA ASP A 51 4.62 -12.46 16.41
C ASP A 51 3.30 -13.18 16.13
N PRO A 52 2.60 -13.70 17.15
CA PRO A 52 1.36 -14.45 16.99
C PRO A 52 0.20 -13.60 16.44
N CYS A 53 0.30 -12.27 16.49
CA CYS A 53 -0.73 -11.35 15.99
C CYS A 53 -0.66 -11.11 14.48
N VAL A 54 0.51 -11.28 13.86
CA VAL A 54 0.74 -10.94 12.44
C VAL A 54 -0.22 -11.70 11.52
N LEU A 55 -0.32 -13.02 11.67
CA LEU A 55 -1.13 -13.83 10.78
C LEU A 55 -2.65 -13.62 10.96
N PRO A 56 -3.19 -13.61 12.19
CA PRO A 56 -4.60 -13.25 12.41
C PRO A 56 -4.97 -11.86 11.89
N LYS A 57 -4.08 -10.86 12.08
CA LYS A 57 -4.29 -9.50 11.56
C LYS A 57 -4.30 -9.47 10.03
N ALA A 58 -3.43 -10.22 9.37
CA ALA A 58 -3.35 -10.30 7.91
C ALA A 58 -4.59 -10.95 7.28
N CYS A 59 -5.21 -11.93 7.95
CA CYS A 59 -6.43 -12.60 7.50
C CYS A 59 -7.67 -11.87 8.03
N LYS A 60 -8.14 -10.87 7.26
CA LYS A 60 -9.26 -10.00 7.66
C LYS A 60 -10.54 -10.79 7.90
N ASN A 61 -11.25 -10.46 8.96
CA ASN A 61 -12.57 -10.98 9.25
C ASN A 61 -13.66 -10.30 8.40
N SER A 62 -14.90 -10.76 8.48
CA SER A 62 -16.00 -10.25 7.66
C SER A 62 -16.31 -8.77 7.90
N VAL A 63 -16.11 -8.26 9.11
CA VAL A 63 -16.33 -6.84 9.45
C VAL A 63 -15.25 -5.97 8.82
N GLU A 64 -13.98 -6.37 8.91
CA GLU A 64 -12.86 -5.69 8.29
C GLU A 64 -12.97 -5.69 6.76
N ILE A 65 -13.39 -6.81 6.16
CA ILE A 65 -13.63 -6.90 4.71
C ILE A 65 -14.76 -5.95 4.28
N ALA A 66 -15.89 -5.94 5.00
CA ALA A 66 -17.01 -5.05 4.70
C ALA A 66 -16.60 -3.57 4.83
N GLY A 67 -15.82 -3.22 5.86
CA GLY A 67 -15.26 -1.89 6.05
C GLY A 67 -14.35 -1.49 4.91
N THR A 68 -13.42 -2.35 4.52
CA THR A 68 -12.50 -2.13 3.40
C THR A 68 -13.24 -1.90 2.08
N ILE A 69 -14.30 -2.68 1.80
CA ILE A 69 -15.15 -2.47 0.61
C ILE A 69 -15.79 -1.09 0.64
N THR A 70 -16.36 -0.69 1.78
CA THR A 70 -17.02 0.62 1.94
C THR A 70 -16.03 1.77 1.79
N ALA A 71 -14.85 1.66 2.39
CA ALA A 71 -13.78 2.65 2.27
C ALA A 71 -13.32 2.82 0.81
N HIS A 72 -13.11 1.71 0.09
CA HIS A 72 -12.71 1.75 -1.32
C HIS A 72 -13.81 2.30 -2.24
N LEU A 73 -15.09 2.02 -1.99
CA LEU A 73 -16.18 2.62 -2.77
C LEU A 73 -16.25 4.13 -2.58
N ARG A 74 -16.04 4.62 -1.36
CA ARG A 74 -15.98 6.05 -1.04
C ARG A 74 -14.77 6.71 -1.70
N ASP A 75 -13.60 6.12 -1.58
CA ASP A 75 -12.36 6.62 -2.17
C ASP A 75 -12.40 6.58 -3.72
N ALA A 76 -13.03 5.55 -4.29
CA ALA A 76 -13.26 5.47 -5.74
C ALA A 76 -14.12 6.62 -6.26
N GLY A 77 -15.11 7.09 -5.48
CA GLY A 77 -15.87 8.29 -5.81
C GLY A 77 -14.97 9.52 -5.95
N ALA A 78 -14.15 9.79 -4.93
CA ALA A 78 -13.18 10.88 -4.96
C ALA A 78 -12.16 10.75 -6.11
N MET A 79 -11.71 9.53 -6.39
CA MET A 79 -10.80 9.26 -7.51
C MET A 79 -11.48 9.52 -8.87
N CYS A 80 -12.75 9.15 -9.05
CA CYS A 80 -13.49 9.41 -10.30
C CYS A 80 -13.69 10.92 -10.51
N GLU A 81 -14.07 11.66 -9.48
CA GLU A 81 -14.21 13.12 -9.53
C GLU A 81 -12.87 13.80 -9.87
N PHE A 82 -11.80 13.35 -9.23
CA PHE A 82 -10.45 13.81 -9.54
C PHE A 82 -10.04 13.53 -11.00
N LEU A 83 -10.27 12.33 -11.50
CA LEU A 83 -9.92 11.98 -12.89
C LEU A 83 -10.73 12.81 -13.89
N ALA A 84 -12.02 13.05 -13.64
CA ALA A 84 -12.84 13.93 -14.46
C ALA A 84 -12.35 15.39 -14.41
N TRP A 85 -11.91 15.86 -13.24
CA TRP A 85 -11.27 17.16 -13.09
C TRP A 85 -9.96 17.23 -13.88
N LEU A 86 -9.11 16.21 -13.77
CA LEU A 86 -7.82 16.16 -14.48
C LEU A 86 -8.01 16.21 -16.00
N ASP A 87 -8.97 15.47 -16.54
CA ASP A 87 -9.29 15.46 -17.98
C ASP A 87 -9.78 16.83 -18.48
N ALA A 88 -10.37 17.65 -17.61
CA ALA A 88 -10.86 18.98 -17.96
C ALA A 88 -9.79 20.08 -17.87
N GLN A 89 -8.58 19.76 -17.37
CA GLN A 89 -7.55 20.78 -17.24
C GLN A 89 -6.89 21.10 -18.58
N PRO A 90 -6.60 22.38 -18.87
CA PRO A 90 -5.81 22.74 -20.03
C PRO A 90 -4.41 22.12 -19.96
N ALA A 91 -3.87 21.76 -21.13
CA ALA A 91 -2.52 21.24 -21.22
C ALA A 91 -1.49 22.25 -20.67
N ASP A 92 -0.40 21.76 -20.11
CA ASP A 92 0.71 22.54 -19.54
C ASP A 92 0.35 23.51 -18.39
N THR A 93 -0.79 23.31 -17.71
CA THR A 93 -1.21 24.19 -16.62
C THR A 93 -0.95 23.63 -15.23
N LEU A 94 -0.64 22.34 -15.14
CA LEU A 94 -0.44 21.64 -13.88
C LEU A 94 1.01 21.25 -13.66
N SER A 95 1.41 21.22 -12.41
CA SER A 95 2.60 20.50 -11.93
C SER A 95 2.20 19.24 -11.16
N GLU A 96 3.18 18.38 -10.86
CA GLU A 96 2.97 17.18 -10.05
C GLU A 96 2.36 17.53 -8.68
N ILE A 97 2.83 18.61 -8.04
CA ILE A 97 2.29 19.08 -6.73
C ILE A 97 0.84 19.57 -6.86
N ASP A 98 0.47 20.21 -7.96
CA ASP A 98 -0.92 20.65 -8.17
C ASP A 98 -1.86 19.45 -8.27
N VAL A 99 -1.42 18.39 -8.96
CA VAL A 99 -2.15 17.12 -9.07
C VAL A 99 -2.31 16.47 -7.71
N VAL A 100 -1.25 16.39 -6.89
CA VAL A 100 -1.29 15.87 -5.52
C VAL A 100 -2.32 16.63 -4.69
N ARG A 101 -2.23 17.96 -4.64
CA ARG A 101 -3.13 18.81 -3.87
C ARG A 101 -4.59 18.67 -4.30
N ALA A 102 -4.84 18.56 -5.61
CA ALA A 102 -6.19 18.36 -6.12
C ALA A 102 -6.77 17.02 -5.65
N LEU A 103 -6.05 15.91 -5.81
CA LEU A 103 -6.52 14.59 -5.41
C LEU A 103 -6.79 14.50 -3.90
N GLU A 104 -5.89 15.01 -3.08
CA GLU A 104 -6.09 15.06 -1.64
C GLU A 104 -7.31 15.93 -1.25
N GLY A 105 -7.53 17.03 -1.99
CA GLY A 105 -8.73 17.86 -1.84
C GLY A 105 -10.03 17.11 -2.12
N PHE A 106 -10.10 16.31 -3.17
CA PHE A 106 -11.27 15.46 -3.47
C PHE A 106 -11.52 14.42 -2.36
N ARG A 107 -10.46 13.81 -1.82
CA ARG A 107 -10.58 12.90 -0.68
C ARG A 107 -11.07 13.60 0.58
N GLN A 108 -10.54 14.79 0.88
CA GLN A 108 -10.99 15.61 2.02
C GLN A 108 -12.46 16.00 1.90
N ALA A 109 -12.93 16.31 0.68
CA ALA A 109 -14.32 16.65 0.41
C ALA A 109 -15.32 15.53 0.74
N THR A 110 -14.88 14.27 0.84
CA THR A 110 -15.73 13.16 1.32
C THR A 110 -16.19 13.34 2.77
N GLY A 111 -15.52 14.17 3.56
CA GLY A 111 -15.76 14.36 4.99
C GLY A 111 -15.40 13.16 5.89
N ALA A 112 -14.98 12.04 5.30
CA ALA A 112 -14.67 10.80 6.00
C ALA A 112 -13.17 10.51 6.14
N LEU A 113 -12.33 11.20 5.35
CA LEU A 113 -10.88 11.06 5.40
C LEU A 113 -10.34 11.43 6.79
N LYS A 114 -9.49 10.57 7.35
CA LYS A 114 -8.78 10.84 8.61
C LYS A 114 -7.36 11.36 8.36
N ASP A 115 -6.69 10.75 7.38
CA ASP A 115 -5.35 11.11 6.93
C ASP A 115 -5.10 10.50 5.55
N ILE A 116 -4.01 10.85 4.90
CA ILE A 116 -3.50 10.06 3.77
C ILE A 116 -2.91 8.73 4.29
N SER A 117 -3.04 7.65 3.54
CA SER A 117 -2.48 6.36 3.95
C SER A 117 -0.96 6.28 3.72
N PHE A 118 -0.46 7.08 2.80
CA PHE A 118 0.96 7.36 2.51
C PHE A 118 1.08 8.65 1.70
N ASP A 119 2.28 9.23 1.67
CA ASP A 119 2.54 10.44 0.87
C ASP A 119 2.22 10.17 -0.60
N THR A 120 1.31 10.96 -1.18
CA THR A 120 0.87 10.79 -2.56
C THR A 120 2.05 10.86 -3.53
N ILE A 121 2.21 9.83 -4.33
CA ILE A 121 3.19 9.76 -5.40
C ILE A 121 2.53 10.32 -6.66
N CYS A 122 3.16 11.30 -7.28
CA CYS A 122 2.73 11.83 -8.56
C CYS A 122 3.97 12.08 -9.41
N GLY A 123 4.16 11.28 -10.46
CA GLY A 123 5.32 11.36 -11.33
C GLY A 123 4.93 11.55 -12.79
N ALA A 124 5.32 12.70 -13.37
CA ALA A 124 5.11 13.02 -14.78
C ALA A 124 6.33 12.59 -15.63
N GLY A 125 6.08 11.85 -16.71
CA GLY A 125 7.13 11.39 -17.61
C GLY A 125 8.21 10.58 -16.88
N PRO A 126 9.50 10.99 -16.90
CA PRO A 126 10.59 10.22 -16.29
C PRO A 126 10.46 10.07 -14.77
N ASN A 127 9.81 10.98 -14.05
CA ASN A 127 9.59 10.87 -12.62
C ASN A 127 8.66 9.67 -12.27
N GLY A 128 7.74 9.32 -13.15
CA GLY A 128 6.87 8.15 -13.00
C GLY A 128 7.60 6.80 -13.05
N ALA A 129 8.86 6.77 -13.52
CA ALA A 129 9.69 5.57 -13.51
C ALA A 129 10.46 5.35 -12.19
N ILE A 130 10.42 6.32 -11.28
CA ILE A 130 11.12 6.25 -9.98
C ILE A 130 10.18 5.60 -8.97
N ILE A 131 10.57 4.43 -8.46
CA ILE A 131 9.78 3.71 -7.45
C ILE A 131 9.72 4.53 -6.15
N HIS A 132 8.50 4.67 -5.60
CA HIS A 132 8.23 5.49 -4.42
C HIS A 132 8.69 6.95 -4.57
N TYR A 133 8.56 7.48 -5.80
CA TYR A 133 8.89 8.88 -6.08
C TYR A 133 8.15 9.80 -5.12
N ARG A 134 8.88 10.71 -4.49
CA ARG A 134 8.31 11.78 -3.66
C ARG A 134 8.58 13.11 -4.33
N VAL A 135 7.52 13.76 -4.77
CA VAL A 135 7.63 15.10 -5.33
C VAL A 135 7.95 16.09 -4.20
N THR A 136 8.91 16.97 -4.46
CA THR A 136 9.30 18.10 -3.61
C THR A 136 9.24 19.37 -4.43
N GLU A 137 9.31 20.53 -3.80
CA GLU A 137 9.36 21.80 -4.55
C GLU A 137 10.52 21.84 -5.55
N ASP A 138 11.68 21.23 -5.20
CA ASP A 138 12.85 21.17 -6.08
C ASP A 138 12.72 20.18 -7.24
N SER A 139 11.97 19.08 -7.04
CA SER A 139 11.80 18.04 -8.05
C SER A 139 10.50 18.18 -8.85
N ASN A 140 9.62 19.12 -8.46
CA ASN A 140 8.31 19.36 -9.04
C ASN A 140 8.38 19.62 -10.55
N ARG A 141 7.76 18.74 -11.32
CA ARG A 141 7.77 18.81 -12.77
C ARG A 141 6.42 19.30 -13.30
N ALA A 142 6.44 20.12 -14.35
CA ALA A 142 5.24 20.42 -15.13
C ALA A 142 4.76 19.17 -15.86
N VAL A 143 3.45 18.91 -15.81
CA VAL A 143 2.77 17.84 -16.55
C VAL A 143 2.57 18.29 -17.99
N LYS A 144 3.17 17.60 -18.95
CA LYS A 144 3.20 18.02 -20.37
C LYS A 144 2.40 17.06 -21.25
N PRO A 145 1.87 17.55 -22.38
CA PRO A 145 1.34 16.67 -23.43
C PRO A 145 2.37 15.63 -23.86
N GLY A 146 1.95 14.39 -23.99
CA GLY A 146 2.82 13.25 -24.30
C GLY A 146 3.45 12.55 -23.10
N ASP A 147 3.34 13.10 -21.90
CA ASP A 147 3.77 12.41 -20.68
C ASP A 147 2.77 11.30 -20.29
N LEU A 148 3.28 10.21 -19.70
CA LEU A 148 2.50 9.38 -18.81
C LEU A 148 2.57 9.99 -17.40
N LEU A 149 1.43 10.20 -16.78
CA LEU A 149 1.32 10.66 -15.40
C LEU A 149 0.95 9.48 -14.52
N LEU A 150 1.88 9.05 -13.67
CA LEU A 150 1.64 8.02 -12.66
C LEU A 150 1.20 8.69 -11.36
N ILE A 151 0.08 8.25 -10.82
CA ILE A 151 -0.50 8.75 -9.57
C ILE A 151 -0.77 7.54 -8.68
N ASP A 152 -0.08 7.48 -7.55
CA ASP A 152 -0.21 6.42 -6.56
C ASP A 152 -0.51 7.05 -5.20
N SER A 153 -1.64 6.68 -4.61
CA SER A 153 -2.21 7.43 -3.50
C SER A 153 -3.22 6.62 -2.71
N GLY A 154 -3.47 7.02 -1.50
CA GLY A 154 -4.50 6.38 -0.71
C GLY A 154 -4.98 7.23 0.47
N GLY A 155 -6.11 6.85 1.03
CA GLY A 155 -6.71 7.48 2.18
C GLY A 155 -6.83 6.53 3.37
N GLN A 156 -6.69 7.09 4.56
CA GLN A 156 -7.00 6.41 5.81
C GLN A 156 -8.40 6.81 6.25
N TYR A 157 -9.26 5.83 6.32
CA TYR A 157 -10.63 5.93 6.84
C TYR A 157 -10.76 5.12 8.13
N LEU A 158 -11.82 5.34 8.92
CA LEU A 158 -12.06 4.53 10.12
C LEU A 158 -12.37 3.07 9.79
N ASP A 159 -12.97 2.84 8.64
CA ASP A 159 -13.43 1.53 8.16
C ASP A 159 -12.48 0.87 7.15
N GLY A 160 -11.39 1.52 6.74
CA GLY A 160 -10.41 0.92 5.85
C GLY A 160 -9.26 1.83 5.48
N THR A 161 -8.19 1.22 5.00
CA THR A 161 -7.03 1.87 4.38
C THR A 161 -7.09 1.62 2.88
N THR A 162 -6.97 2.65 2.06
CA THR A 162 -6.97 2.50 0.60
C THR A 162 -5.59 2.72 0.00
N ASP A 163 -5.36 2.11 -1.16
CA ASP A 163 -4.14 2.17 -1.94
C ASP A 163 -4.53 2.02 -3.42
N ILE A 164 -4.42 3.10 -4.19
CA ILE A 164 -4.93 3.17 -5.56
C ILE A 164 -3.89 3.83 -6.46
N THR A 165 -3.45 3.09 -7.47
CA THR A 165 -2.57 3.62 -8.53
C THR A 165 -3.32 3.79 -9.84
N ARG A 166 -3.06 4.88 -10.54
CA ARG A 166 -3.48 5.12 -11.93
C ARG A 166 -2.32 5.70 -12.74
N THR A 167 -2.20 5.23 -13.98
CA THR A 167 -1.33 5.85 -14.98
C THR A 167 -2.22 6.46 -16.06
N VAL A 168 -2.09 7.77 -16.25
CA VAL A 168 -2.94 8.55 -17.17
C VAL A 168 -2.07 9.08 -18.31
N ALA A 169 -2.56 8.98 -19.55
CA ALA A 169 -1.92 9.60 -20.69
C ALA A 169 -2.31 11.08 -20.76
N MET A 170 -1.33 11.95 -20.75
CA MET A 170 -1.56 13.40 -20.88
C MET A 170 -1.53 13.78 -22.38
N GLY A 171 -2.70 13.73 -23.01
CA GLY A 171 -2.83 13.87 -24.46
C GLY A 171 -2.34 12.64 -25.24
N ASP A 172 -1.86 12.84 -26.45
CA ASP A 172 -1.37 11.77 -27.32
C ASP A 172 0.01 11.27 -26.86
N VAL A 173 0.10 9.99 -26.54
CA VAL A 173 1.34 9.30 -26.17
C VAL A 173 1.83 8.37 -27.29
N GLY A 174 3.12 8.04 -27.27
CA GLY A 174 3.77 7.19 -28.25
C GLY A 174 3.32 5.72 -28.22
N ASN A 175 3.73 4.98 -29.25
CA ASN A 175 3.42 3.54 -29.34
C ASN A 175 4.15 2.70 -28.28
N ALA A 176 5.31 3.15 -27.82
CA ALA A 176 6.05 2.48 -26.75
C ALA A 176 5.27 2.53 -25.43
N GLU A 177 4.74 3.71 -25.07
CA GLU A 177 3.93 3.95 -23.89
C GLU A 177 2.62 3.13 -23.93
N LYS A 178 1.90 3.20 -25.07
CA LYS A 178 0.67 2.41 -25.31
C LYS A 178 0.92 0.91 -25.17
N SER A 179 2.03 0.44 -25.71
CA SER A 179 2.42 -0.97 -25.66
C SER A 179 2.78 -1.43 -24.25
N ALA A 180 3.56 -0.63 -23.52
CA ALA A 180 3.93 -0.92 -22.13
C ALA A 180 2.69 -0.92 -21.21
N PHE A 181 1.86 0.12 -21.32
CA PHE A 181 0.59 0.22 -20.57
C PHE A 181 -0.30 -0.99 -20.82
N THR A 182 -0.47 -1.41 -22.09
CA THR A 182 -1.29 -2.56 -22.43
C THR A 182 -0.79 -3.85 -21.79
N ARG A 183 0.52 -4.09 -21.78
CA ARG A 183 1.11 -5.28 -21.16
C ARG A 183 0.94 -5.28 -19.64
N VAL A 184 1.13 -4.13 -19.00
CA VAL A 184 0.90 -4.01 -17.55
C VAL A 184 -0.59 -4.22 -17.23
N LEU A 185 -1.49 -3.66 -18.02
CA LEU A 185 -2.94 -3.87 -17.87
C LEU A 185 -3.33 -5.34 -18.05
N GLN A 186 -2.76 -6.04 -19.02
CA GLN A 186 -2.96 -7.49 -19.19
C GLN A 186 -2.52 -8.28 -17.95
N GLY A 187 -1.37 -7.93 -17.36
CA GLY A 187 -0.89 -8.54 -16.12
C GLY A 187 -1.82 -8.24 -14.94
N MET A 188 -2.28 -7.02 -14.79
CA MET A 188 -3.22 -6.62 -13.74
C MET A 188 -4.57 -7.37 -13.90
N ILE A 189 -5.11 -7.47 -15.10
CA ILE A 189 -6.34 -8.24 -15.38
C ILE A 189 -6.13 -9.72 -15.06
N ALA A 190 -4.99 -10.31 -15.43
CA ALA A 190 -4.67 -11.69 -15.10
C ALA A 190 -4.66 -11.91 -13.58
N MET A 191 -4.01 -11.01 -12.82
CA MET A 191 -3.97 -11.06 -11.35
C MET A 191 -5.36 -10.89 -10.72
N SER A 192 -6.19 -9.98 -11.22
CA SER A 192 -7.54 -9.74 -10.67
C SER A 192 -8.50 -10.91 -10.89
N ARG A 193 -8.21 -11.78 -11.87
CA ARG A 193 -9.08 -12.90 -12.26
C ARG A 193 -8.54 -14.26 -11.84
N ILE A 194 -7.28 -14.35 -11.44
CA ILE A 194 -6.66 -15.62 -11.12
C ILE A 194 -7.35 -16.30 -9.94
N ARG A 195 -7.53 -17.61 -10.04
CA ARG A 195 -7.97 -18.49 -8.95
C ARG A 195 -6.92 -19.58 -8.78
N TRP A 196 -6.65 -19.93 -7.55
CA TRP A 196 -5.56 -20.88 -7.25
C TRP A 196 -5.95 -21.86 -6.14
N PRO A 197 -5.33 -23.06 -6.13
CA PRO A 197 -5.53 -24.01 -5.04
C PRO A 197 -4.89 -23.51 -3.74
N ALA A 198 -5.39 -23.98 -2.61
CA ALA A 198 -4.80 -23.70 -1.31
C ALA A 198 -3.32 -24.13 -1.26
N GLY A 199 -2.51 -23.40 -0.52
CA GLY A 199 -1.09 -23.71 -0.30
C GLY A 199 -0.12 -22.91 -1.18
N LEU A 200 -0.59 -22.19 -2.20
CA LEU A 200 0.27 -21.34 -3.02
C LEU A 200 0.70 -20.08 -2.25
N ARG A 201 1.83 -19.54 -2.67
CA ARG A 201 2.49 -18.36 -2.11
C ARG A 201 2.41 -17.20 -3.09
N GLY A 202 2.64 -16.00 -2.63
CA GLY A 202 2.64 -14.83 -3.51
C GLY A 202 3.65 -14.94 -4.67
N ARG A 203 4.80 -15.59 -4.47
CA ARG A 203 5.77 -15.85 -5.53
C ARG A 203 5.25 -16.75 -6.66
N ASP A 204 4.33 -17.64 -6.35
CA ASP A 204 3.77 -18.57 -7.34
C ASP A 204 2.77 -17.84 -8.27
N LEU A 205 2.18 -16.74 -7.78
CA LEU A 205 1.22 -15.93 -8.52
C LEU A 205 1.87 -14.74 -9.25
N ASP A 206 3.01 -14.25 -8.79
CA ASP A 206 3.74 -13.10 -9.35
C ASP A 206 3.98 -13.23 -10.88
N LEU A 207 4.16 -14.46 -11.35
CA LEU A 207 4.28 -14.77 -12.77
C LEU A 207 3.09 -14.26 -13.61
N ALA A 208 1.87 -14.35 -13.09
CA ALA A 208 0.67 -13.96 -13.84
C ALA A 208 0.68 -12.46 -14.21
N ALA A 209 1.22 -11.63 -13.33
CA ALA A 209 1.39 -10.19 -13.60
C ALA A 209 2.53 -9.90 -14.59
N ARG A 210 3.62 -10.67 -14.52
CA ARG A 210 4.85 -10.42 -15.31
C ARG A 210 4.82 -11.02 -16.70
N GLN A 211 4.04 -12.08 -16.92
CA GLN A 211 4.04 -12.85 -18.16
C GLN A 211 3.90 -11.98 -19.42
N PRO A 212 2.97 -11.03 -19.53
CA PRO A 212 2.84 -10.20 -20.73
C PRO A 212 4.07 -9.32 -21.02
N LEU A 213 4.79 -8.92 -19.98
CA LEU A 213 6.04 -8.17 -20.10
C LEU A 213 7.19 -9.11 -20.53
N TRP A 214 7.33 -10.25 -19.92
CA TRP A 214 8.37 -11.22 -20.27
C TRP A 214 8.29 -11.72 -21.71
N MET A 215 7.06 -11.91 -22.22
CA MET A 215 6.85 -12.25 -23.64
C MET A 215 7.34 -11.15 -24.61
N ALA A 216 7.55 -9.94 -24.12
CA ALA A 216 8.10 -8.81 -24.86
C ALA A 216 9.57 -8.49 -24.48
N GLY A 217 10.24 -9.34 -23.71
CA GLY A 217 11.59 -9.11 -23.23
C GLY A 217 11.70 -7.98 -22.20
N GLN A 218 10.60 -7.64 -21.52
CA GLN A 218 10.51 -6.57 -20.53
C GLN A 218 10.25 -7.15 -19.13
N ASP A 219 10.60 -6.40 -18.11
CA ASP A 219 10.30 -6.72 -16.69
C ASP A 219 10.35 -5.44 -15.86
N TYR A 220 9.96 -5.54 -14.59
CA TYR A 220 10.14 -4.49 -13.58
C TYR A 220 10.89 -5.05 -12.35
N PRO A 221 11.78 -4.23 -11.71
CA PRO A 221 12.70 -4.71 -10.67
C PRO A 221 12.12 -4.71 -9.25
N HIS A 222 10.83 -4.48 -9.10
CA HIS A 222 10.14 -4.39 -7.80
C HIS A 222 9.10 -5.50 -7.59
N GLY A 223 8.45 -5.54 -6.42
CA GLY A 223 7.33 -6.45 -6.16
C GLY A 223 6.08 -6.07 -6.94
N THR A 224 5.21 -7.05 -7.19
CA THR A 224 3.93 -6.83 -7.90
C THR A 224 2.84 -6.27 -6.96
N GLY A 225 2.90 -6.63 -5.68
CA GLY A 225 1.90 -6.17 -4.72
C GLY A 225 2.18 -6.64 -3.29
N HIS A 226 1.32 -6.23 -2.39
CA HIS A 226 1.43 -6.46 -0.95
C HIS A 226 0.05 -6.53 -0.30
N GLY A 227 -0.01 -6.94 0.96
CA GLY A 227 -1.21 -6.82 1.77
C GLY A 227 -1.47 -5.36 2.17
N VAL A 228 -2.73 -5.05 2.43
CA VAL A 228 -3.16 -3.74 2.93
C VAL A 228 -3.85 -3.94 4.28
N GLY A 229 -3.49 -3.14 5.28
CA GLY A 229 -4.11 -3.18 6.59
C GLY A 229 -5.59 -2.78 6.55
N SER A 230 -6.39 -3.32 7.45
CA SER A 230 -7.76 -2.84 7.66
C SER A 230 -7.78 -1.42 8.23
N PHE A 231 -6.84 -1.13 9.14
CA PHE A 231 -6.60 0.21 9.67
C PHE A 231 -5.11 0.45 9.82
N LEU A 232 -4.57 1.51 9.19
CA LEU A 232 -3.14 1.78 9.04
C LEU A 232 -2.41 0.65 8.26
N SER A 233 -1.10 0.69 8.24
CA SER A 233 -0.25 -0.33 7.61
C SER A 233 -0.63 -0.59 6.14
N VAL A 234 -0.57 0.44 5.31
CA VAL A 234 -0.83 0.32 3.87
C VAL A 234 0.00 -0.80 3.24
N HIS A 235 1.25 -0.97 3.66
CA HIS A 235 2.10 -2.10 3.30
C HIS A 235 2.08 -3.18 4.40
N GLU A 236 0.96 -3.86 4.58
CA GLU A 236 0.83 -4.91 5.59
C GLU A 236 1.41 -6.25 5.09
N GLY A 237 2.30 -6.84 5.92
CA GLY A 237 2.74 -8.23 5.76
C GLY A 237 1.84 -9.23 6.49
N PRO A 238 2.20 -10.52 6.48
CA PRO A 238 3.45 -11.11 5.99
C PRO A 238 3.45 -11.44 4.48
N GLN A 239 2.28 -11.39 3.82
CA GLN A 239 2.14 -11.73 2.41
C GLN A 239 2.61 -10.61 1.48
N ARG A 240 3.18 -11.01 0.35
CA ARG A 240 3.53 -10.13 -0.76
C ARG A 240 3.40 -10.88 -2.07
N LEU A 241 3.11 -10.21 -3.16
CA LEU A 241 3.22 -10.73 -4.52
C LEU A 241 4.60 -10.34 -5.05
N SER A 242 5.57 -11.22 -4.92
CA SER A 242 6.94 -11.00 -5.36
C SER A 242 7.71 -12.32 -5.41
N ARG A 243 8.80 -12.38 -6.18
CA ARG A 243 9.66 -13.55 -6.28
C ARG A 243 10.22 -14.05 -4.94
N ALA A 244 10.41 -13.15 -3.98
CA ALA A 244 10.95 -13.47 -2.67
C ALA A 244 9.89 -13.88 -1.63
N SER A 245 8.59 -13.82 -1.96
CA SER A 245 7.52 -14.10 -1.01
C SER A 245 7.44 -15.58 -0.65
N GLY A 246 7.62 -15.89 0.63
CA GLY A 246 7.52 -17.24 1.18
C GLY A 246 6.20 -17.56 1.90
N GLN A 247 5.37 -16.54 2.13
CA GLN A 247 4.10 -16.69 2.85
C GLN A 247 3.05 -17.40 1.99
N VAL A 248 2.45 -18.45 2.54
CA VAL A 248 1.25 -19.09 1.96
C VAL A 248 0.07 -18.13 2.08
N LEU A 249 -0.59 -17.89 0.95
CA LEU A 249 -1.77 -17.02 0.90
C LEU A 249 -2.98 -17.73 1.50
N LYS A 250 -3.76 -16.96 2.27
CA LYS A 250 -4.99 -17.44 2.93
C LYS A 250 -6.15 -16.50 2.59
N PRO A 251 -7.40 -16.98 2.67
CA PRO A 251 -8.57 -16.10 2.58
C PRO A 251 -8.50 -14.94 3.58
N GLY A 252 -8.86 -13.74 3.12
CA GLY A 252 -8.82 -12.52 3.93
C GLY A 252 -7.49 -11.76 3.90
N MET A 253 -6.47 -12.28 3.22
CA MET A 253 -5.20 -11.56 3.00
C MET A 253 -5.31 -10.57 1.84
#